data_84956d035865f2d791a00ac74709e09b
#
_entry.id   84956d035865f2d791a00ac74709e09b
#
_cell.length_a   1.000
_cell.length_b   1.000
_cell.length_c   1.000
_cell.angle_alpha   90.00
_cell.angle_beta   90.00
_cell.angle_gamma   90.00
#
_symmetry.space_group_name_H-M   'P 1'
#
loop_
_entity.id
_entity.type
_entity.pdbx_description
1 polymer ?
#
loop_
_entity_poly.entity_id
_entity_poly.type
_entity_poly.pdbx_seq_one_letter_code
_entity_poly.pdbx_strand_id
1 'polypeptide(L)'
;MRNFLSNLFLFLLLYSCQENLDFQKNKESIYDYNADEISGSPIRISISEGKADIYKIVSDTLLDSLGNILLYGGVGIEVFDQEGKKTNDVFSNRAIVYTQSDSMSAYGNVMAVSAFNGYRLYTEKIILYNDTKLVKSNNEVLFVRDNDSLRGVGFWSDFDMVHWKIDKPIGLIEKGENE
;
A
#
# COMPACT_ATOMS: atom_id res chain seq x y z
N MET A 1 -66.57 -26.26 16.60
CA MET A 1 -65.30 -26.25 17.33
C MET A 1 -64.12 -26.86 16.59
N ARG A 2 -64.30 -27.61 15.49
CA ARG A 2 -63.23 -28.32 14.79
C ARG A 2 -62.43 -27.41 13.82
N ASN A 3 -63.05 -26.33 13.36
CA ASN A 3 -62.39 -25.41 12.38
C ASN A 3 -61.60 -24.27 13.07
N PHE A 4 -61.77 -24.07 14.40
CA PHE A 4 -61.09 -23.03 15.13
C PHE A 4 -59.67 -23.44 15.54
N LEU A 5 -59.47 -24.73 15.79
CA LEU A 5 -58.12 -25.27 16.13
C LEU A 5 -57.21 -25.37 14.87
N SER A 6 -57.79 -25.58 13.69
CA SER A 6 -56.98 -25.66 12.45
C SER A 6 -56.43 -24.30 12.03
N ASN A 7 -57.19 -23.22 12.25
CA ASN A 7 -56.69 -21.87 11.95
C ASN A 7 -55.67 -21.34 12.99
N LEU A 8 -55.74 -21.79 14.22
CA LEU A 8 -54.79 -21.43 15.25
C LEU A 8 -53.40 -22.08 14.97
N PHE A 9 -53.40 -23.30 14.41
CA PHE A 9 -52.17 -24.00 14.09
C PHE A 9 -51.44 -23.41 12.86
N LEU A 10 -52.19 -22.84 11.92
CA LEU A 10 -51.65 -22.18 10.74
C LEU A 10 -50.99 -20.83 11.08
N PHE A 11 -51.45 -20.14 12.13
CA PHE A 11 -50.89 -18.87 12.56
C PHE A 11 -49.61 -19.03 13.36
N LEU A 12 -49.34 -20.20 13.97
CA LEU A 12 -48.14 -20.51 14.69
C LEU A 12 -46.92 -20.83 13.81
N LEU A 13 -47.17 -21.18 12.54
CA LEU A 13 -46.06 -21.48 11.59
C LEU A 13 -45.49 -20.25 10.92
N LEU A 14 -46.07 -19.08 11.11
CA LEU A 14 -45.54 -17.82 10.53
C LEU A 14 -44.60 -17.04 11.46
N TYR A 15 -44.38 -17.53 12.69
CA TYR A 15 -43.49 -16.89 13.66
C TYR A 15 -42.08 -17.51 13.74
N SER A 16 -41.77 -18.48 12.87
CA SER A 16 -40.45 -19.10 12.82
C SER A 16 -39.73 -18.66 11.55
N CYS A 17 -38.97 -17.62 11.62
CA CYS A 17 -37.72 -17.30 10.93
C CYS A 17 -37.49 -15.79 10.88
N GLN A 18 -37.02 -15.25 11.98
CA GLN A 18 -36.14 -14.08 11.98
C GLN A 18 -34.94 -14.44 12.84
N GLU A 19 -34.07 -15.29 12.30
CA GLU A 19 -32.67 -15.25 12.72
C GLU A 19 -32.08 -14.02 12.05
N ASN A 20 -32.08 -12.91 12.78
CA ASN A 20 -31.14 -11.84 12.55
C ASN A 20 -29.75 -12.41 12.81
N LEU A 21 -29.08 -12.84 11.74
CA LEU A 21 -27.63 -12.98 11.72
C LEU A 21 -27.05 -11.56 11.83
N ASP A 22 -27.05 -11.02 13.06
CA ASP A 22 -26.15 -9.96 13.46
C ASP A 22 -24.72 -10.54 13.34
N PHE A 23 -24.16 -10.45 12.15
CA PHE A 23 -22.73 -10.43 11.96
C PHE A 23 -22.23 -9.16 12.69
N GLN A 24 -22.13 -9.22 14.00
CA GLN A 24 -21.33 -8.30 14.77
C GLN A 24 -19.88 -8.51 14.30
N LYS A 25 -19.52 -7.78 13.23
CA LYS A 25 -18.17 -7.53 12.82
C LYS A 25 -17.54 -6.67 13.91
N ASN A 26 -17.04 -7.32 14.97
CA ASN A 26 -16.16 -6.70 15.94
C ASN A 26 -14.84 -6.41 15.23
N LYS A 27 -14.88 -5.47 14.29
CA LYS A 27 -13.73 -4.72 13.83
C LYS A 27 -13.63 -3.57 14.84
N GLU A 28 -12.75 -3.69 15.82
CA GLU A 28 -12.22 -2.50 16.46
C GLU A 28 -11.69 -1.61 15.34
N SER A 29 -12.51 -0.67 14.91
CA SER A 29 -12.14 0.27 13.87
C SER A 29 -11.21 1.29 14.51
N ILE A 30 -9.94 1.17 14.23
CA ILE A 30 -8.93 2.22 14.44
C ILE A 30 -9.22 3.41 13.49
N TYR A 31 -10.38 3.42 12.84
CA TYR A 31 -10.74 4.36 11.77
C TYR A 31 -11.53 5.54 12.34
N ASP A 32 -11.10 6.73 11.99
CA ASP A 32 -11.82 7.96 12.25
C ASP A 32 -13.23 7.86 11.66
N TYR A 33 -14.24 8.20 12.44
CA TYR A 33 -15.67 8.12 12.09
C TYR A 33 -16.07 9.01 10.89
N ASN A 34 -15.13 9.80 10.36
CA ASN A 34 -15.34 10.71 9.23
C ASN A 34 -14.66 10.24 7.92
N ALA A 35 -14.26 8.97 7.83
CA ALA A 35 -13.63 8.46 6.63
C ALA A 35 -14.66 7.78 5.71
N ASP A 36 -14.68 8.15 4.44
CA ASP A 36 -15.42 7.44 3.41
C ASP A 36 -14.64 6.21 2.97
N GLU A 37 -15.21 5.02 3.17
CA GLU A 37 -14.59 3.75 2.76
C GLU A 37 -15.15 3.31 1.40
N ILE A 38 -14.26 3.05 0.46
CA ILE A 38 -14.54 2.36 -0.79
C ILE A 38 -13.84 1.01 -0.74
N SER A 39 -14.61 -0.08 -0.80
CA SER A 39 -14.08 -1.44 -0.88
C SER A 39 -14.56 -2.12 -2.15
N GLY A 40 -13.66 -2.85 -2.76
CA GLY A 40 -13.91 -3.58 -4.00
C GLY A 40 -12.57 -4.00 -4.57
N SER A 41 -12.46 -5.18 -5.12
CA SER A 41 -11.17 -5.67 -5.59
C SER A 41 -11.17 -5.80 -7.10
N PRO A 42 -10.16 -5.26 -7.76
CA PRO A 42 -9.17 -4.26 -7.32
C PRO A 42 -9.65 -2.82 -7.55
N ILE A 43 -9.38 -1.93 -6.59
CA ILE A 43 -9.54 -0.48 -6.78
C ILE A 43 -8.31 0.03 -7.56
N ARG A 44 -8.54 0.86 -8.57
CA ARG A 44 -7.48 1.49 -9.37
C ARG A 44 -7.58 3.00 -9.28
N ILE A 45 -6.44 3.64 -9.00
CA ILE A 45 -6.33 5.09 -8.86
C ILE A 45 -5.18 5.55 -9.75
N SER A 46 -5.38 6.66 -10.47
CA SER A 46 -4.31 7.39 -11.13
C SER A 46 -4.14 8.75 -10.45
N ILE A 47 -2.90 9.10 -10.15
CA ILE A 47 -2.51 10.42 -9.68
C ILE A 47 -1.69 11.06 -10.77
N SER A 48 -2.12 12.25 -11.22
CA SER A 48 -1.54 12.92 -12.39
C SER A 48 -1.05 14.32 -12.02
N GLU A 49 0.04 14.74 -12.61
CA GLU A 49 0.54 16.12 -12.59
C GLU A 49 0.41 16.69 -13.99
N GLY A 50 -0.50 17.66 -14.16
CA GLY A 50 -0.84 18.19 -15.48
C GLY A 50 -1.52 17.14 -16.37
N LYS A 51 -0.82 16.66 -17.39
CA LYS A 51 -1.34 15.66 -18.34
C LYS A 51 -0.66 14.30 -18.20
N ALA A 52 0.36 14.17 -17.34
CA ALA A 52 1.10 12.94 -17.14
C ALA A 52 0.66 12.22 -15.85
N ASP A 53 0.43 10.92 -15.94
CA ASP A 53 0.26 10.10 -14.75
C ASP A 53 1.62 9.97 -14.05
N ILE A 54 1.67 10.27 -12.76
CA ILE A 54 2.86 10.06 -11.91
C ILE A 54 2.77 8.78 -11.10
N TYR A 55 1.56 8.39 -10.71
CA TYR A 55 1.32 7.12 -10.02
C TYR A 55 0.09 6.41 -10.58
N LYS A 56 0.19 5.10 -10.77
CA LYS A 56 -0.95 4.21 -10.92
C LYS A 56 -0.95 3.23 -9.76
N ILE A 57 -2.03 3.20 -9.02
CA ILE A 57 -2.11 2.47 -7.76
C ILE A 57 -3.23 1.46 -7.84
N VAL A 58 -2.98 0.26 -7.31
CA VAL A 58 -3.97 -0.80 -7.15
C VAL A 58 -4.01 -1.20 -5.69
N SER A 59 -5.22 -1.34 -5.11
CA SER A 59 -5.43 -1.82 -3.73
C SER A 59 -6.81 -2.47 -3.60
N ASP A 60 -7.04 -3.18 -2.50
CA ASP A 60 -8.36 -3.78 -2.22
C ASP A 60 -9.31 -2.80 -1.51
N THR A 61 -8.78 -1.88 -0.71
CA THR A 61 -9.57 -0.92 0.07
C THR A 61 -8.95 0.46 0.02
N LEU A 62 -9.79 1.48 -0.12
CA LEU A 62 -9.45 2.89 -0.05
C LEU A 62 -10.30 3.56 1.03
N LEU A 63 -9.66 4.36 1.87
CA LEU A 63 -10.32 5.27 2.81
C LEU A 63 -9.86 6.69 2.50
N ASP A 64 -10.80 7.62 2.32
CA ASP A 64 -10.51 9.05 2.32
C ASP A 64 -10.72 9.60 3.73
N SER A 65 -9.69 10.13 4.33
CA SER A 65 -9.70 10.68 5.67
C SER A 65 -8.91 11.96 5.74
N LEU A 66 -9.63 13.06 6.00
CA LEU A 66 -9.04 14.41 6.22
C LEU A 66 -8.05 14.85 5.12
N GLY A 67 -8.36 14.51 3.87
CA GLY A 67 -7.51 14.85 2.73
C GLY A 67 -6.29 13.93 2.56
N ASN A 68 -6.27 12.78 3.23
CA ASN A 68 -5.32 11.71 2.98
C ASN A 68 -6.05 10.50 2.42
N ILE A 69 -5.45 9.84 1.44
CA ILE A 69 -5.96 8.59 0.88
C ILE A 69 -5.19 7.43 1.50
N LEU A 70 -5.88 6.60 2.26
CA LEU A 70 -5.32 5.42 2.89
C LEU A 70 -5.68 4.19 2.06
N LEU A 71 -4.70 3.35 1.78
CA LEU A 71 -4.82 2.19 0.91
C LEU A 71 -4.39 0.93 1.64
N TYR A 72 -5.18 -0.14 1.50
CA TYR A 72 -4.98 -1.41 2.21
C TYR A 72 -5.26 -2.62 1.32
N GLY A 73 -4.80 -3.80 1.77
CA GLY A 73 -5.12 -5.08 1.16
C GLY A 73 -4.19 -5.45 0.00
N GLY A 74 -2.89 -5.15 0.15
CA GLY A 74 -1.92 -5.39 -0.91
C GLY A 74 -1.92 -4.25 -1.92
N VAL A 75 -0.99 -3.31 -1.70
CA VAL A 75 -0.89 -2.11 -2.53
C VAL A 75 0.22 -2.28 -3.55
N GLY A 76 -0.13 -2.13 -4.83
CA GLY A 76 0.80 -2.03 -5.94
C GLY A 76 0.82 -0.60 -6.49
N ILE A 77 2.01 -0.01 -6.63
CA ILE A 77 2.19 1.36 -7.12
C ILE A 77 3.16 1.32 -8.28
N GLU A 78 2.71 1.75 -9.46
CA GLU A 78 3.59 2.06 -10.57
C GLU A 78 3.95 3.54 -10.51
N VAL A 79 5.25 3.84 -10.58
CA VAL A 79 5.80 5.20 -10.56
C VAL A 79 6.27 5.57 -11.96
N PHE A 80 5.91 6.77 -12.40
CA PHE A 80 6.25 7.27 -13.74
C PHE A 80 7.01 8.60 -13.65
N ASP A 81 7.86 8.87 -14.61
CA ASP A 81 8.51 10.16 -14.80
C ASP A 81 7.59 11.15 -15.54
N GLN A 82 8.06 12.36 -15.75
CA GLN A 82 7.32 13.42 -16.45
C GLN A 82 7.08 13.12 -17.94
N GLU A 83 7.84 12.19 -18.52
CA GLU A 83 7.69 11.74 -19.90
C GLU A 83 6.69 10.57 -20.02
N GLY A 84 6.14 10.12 -18.88
CA GLY A 84 5.22 8.98 -18.81
C GLY A 84 5.89 7.62 -18.90
N LYS A 85 7.22 7.55 -18.71
CA LYS A 85 7.96 6.31 -18.65
C LYS A 85 7.95 5.75 -17.23
N LYS A 86 7.62 4.46 -17.08
CA LYS A 86 7.64 3.81 -15.78
C LYS A 86 9.07 3.72 -15.24
N THR A 87 9.27 4.20 -14.00
CA THR A 87 10.54 4.19 -13.28
C THR A 87 10.65 3.07 -12.27
N ASN A 88 9.56 2.83 -11.53
CA ASN A 88 9.53 1.80 -10.48
C ASN A 88 8.18 1.10 -10.37
N ASP A 89 8.24 -0.11 -9.82
CA ASP A 89 7.11 -0.77 -9.18
C ASP A 89 7.37 -0.84 -7.68
N VAL A 90 6.37 -0.46 -6.87
CA VAL A 90 6.41 -0.54 -5.41
C VAL A 90 5.27 -1.42 -4.92
N PHE A 91 5.57 -2.38 -4.07
CA PHE A 91 4.62 -3.27 -3.44
C PHE A 91 4.69 -3.11 -1.93
N SER A 92 3.53 -3.12 -1.26
CA SER A 92 3.45 -2.98 0.20
C SER A 92 2.12 -3.52 0.73
N ASN A 93 2.00 -3.66 2.05
CA ASN A 93 0.74 -4.05 2.66
C ASN A 93 -0.27 -2.89 2.67
N ARG A 94 0.21 -1.65 2.77
CA ARG A 94 -0.60 -0.44 2.82
C ARG A 94 0.18 0.77 2.32
N ALA A 95 -0.55 1.80 1.90
CA ALA A 95 0.04 3.09 1.55
C ALA A 95 -0.85 4.26 2.03
N ILE A 96 -0.25 5.42 2.16
CA ILE A 96 -0.93 6.68 2.46
C ILE A 96 -0.45 7.72 1.46
N VAL A 97 -1.40 8.31 0.73
CA VAL A 97 -1.15 9.47 -0.14
C VAL A 97 -1.51 10.72 0.65
N TYR A 98 -0.54 11.59 0.84
CA TYR A 98 -0.69 12.86 1.53
C TYR A 98 -0.94 13.96 0.49
N THR A 99 -2.20 14.29 0.25
CA THR A 99 -2.58 15.23 -0.83
C THR A 99 -2.06 16.65 -0.64
N GLN A 100 -1.82 17.05 0.63
CA GLN A 100 -1.35 18.40 0.94
C GLN A 100 0.18 18.55 0.83
N SER A 101 0.95 17.47 1.01
CA SER A 101 2.42 17.50 1.01
C SER A 101 3.04 16.87 -0.24
N ASP A 102 2.22 16.56 -1.24
CA ASP A 102 2.66 15.94 -2.50
C ASP A 102 3.63 14.79 -2.29
N SER A 103 3.27 13.91 -1.36
CA SER A 103 4.09 12.77 -0.98
C SER A 103 3.24 11.53 -0.73
N MET A 104 3.87 10.36 -0.79
CA MET A 104 3.25 9.08 -0.49
C MET A 104 4.15 8.26 0.41
N SER A 105 3.56 7.52 1.35
CA SER A 105 4.29 6.54 2.15
C SER A 105 3.75 5.15 1.89
N ALA A 106 4.63 4.17 1.69
CA ALA A 106 4.30 2.75 1.63
C ALA A 106 4.82 2.05 2.89
N TYR A 107 4.04 1.11 3.43
CA TYR A 107 4.29 0.48 4.72
C TYR A 107 4.04 -1.03 4.69
N GLY A 108 4.89 -1.75 5.43
CA GLY A 108 4.80 -3.19 5.68
C GLY A 108 5.27 -4.01 4.48
N ASN A 109 6.33 -4.76 4.65
CA ASN A 109 6.91 -5.61 3.61
C ASN A 109 7.12 -4.89 2.29
N VAL A 110 7.66 -3.67 2.35
CA VAL A 110 7.86 -2.86 1.15
C VAL A 110 8.94 -3.45 0.28
N MET A 111 8.60 -3.64 -1.01
CA MET A 111 9.54 -3.98 -2.06
C MET A 111 9.41 -2.94 -3.17
N ALA A 112 10.48 -2.22 -3.46
CA ALA A 112 10.56 -1.35 -4.63
C ALA A 112 11.51 -1.96 -5.67
N VAL A 113 11.10 -1.95 -6.94
CA VAL A 113 11.84 -2.52 -8.06
C VAL A 113 12.01 -1.47 -9.14
N SER A 114 13.25 -1.14 -9.48
CA SER A 114 13.53 -0.24 -10.59
C SER A 114 13.21 -0.90 -11.94
N ALA A 115 12.38 -0.24 -12.74
CA ALA A 115 12.09 -0.68 -14.10
C ALA A 115 13.26 -0.46 -15.05
N PHE A 116 14.23 0.37 -14.64
CA PHE A 116 15.38 0.73 -15.48
C PHE A 116 16.53 -0.28 -15.40
N ASN A 117 16.90 -0.69 -14.19
CA ASN A 117 18.07 -1.55 -13.96
C ASN A 117 17.76 -2.83 -13.16
N GLY A 118 16.49 -3.03 -12.74
CA GLY A 118 16.07 -4.20 -11.98
C GLY A 118 16.55 -4.22 -10.51
N TYR A 119 17.12 -3.14 -10.02
CA TYR A 119 17.54 -3.02 -8.61
C TYR A 119 16.34 -3.10 -7.69
N ARG A 120 16.51 -3.71 -6.54
CA ARG A 120 15.42 -3.97 -5.58
C ARG A 120 15.79 -3.45 -4.21
N LEU A 121 14.83 -2.77 -3.60
CA LEU A 121 14.91 -2.30 -2.21
C LEU A 121 13.84 -3.04 -1.40
N TYR A 122 14.23 -3.63 -0.29
CA TYR A 122 13.33 -4.23 0.69
C TYR A 122 13.45 -3.47 2.01
N THR A 123 12.32 -3.09 2.60
CA THR A 123 12.26 -2.34 3.86
C THR A 123 10.85 -2.39 4.45
N GLU A 124 10.66 -1.86 5.67
CA GLU A 124 9.33 -1.74 6.30
C GLU A 124 8.59 -0.48 5.89
N LYS A 125 9.29 0.56 5.46
CA LYS A 125 8.67 1.83 5.07
C LYS A 125 9.52 2.57 4.06
N ILE A 126 8.86 3.14 3.05
CA ILE A 126 9.45 4.18 2.18
C ILE A 126 8.55 5.40 2.15
N ILE A 127 9.12 6.53 1.82
CA ILE A 127 8.42 7.77 1.50
C ILE A 127 8.87 8.20 0.11
N LEU A 128 7.89 8.44 -0.76
CA LEU A 128 8.09 9.01 -2.08
C LEU A 128 7.74 10.49 -2.02
N TYR A 129 8.69 11.34 -2.33
CA TYR A 129 8.52 12.79 -2.42
C TYR A 129 8.41 13.19 -3.88
N ASN A 130 7.23 13.64 -4.28
CA ASN A 130 6.97 13.93 -5.68
C ASN A 130 7.66 15.23 -6.14
N ASP A 131 7.74 16.22 -5.28
CA ASP A 131 8.40 17.52 -5.55
C ASP A 131 9.90 17.36 -5.87
N THR A 132 10.60 16.56 -5.07
CA THR A 132 12.05 16.33 -5.20
C THR A 132 12.40 15.09 -6.00
N LYS A 133 11.41 14.28 -6.41
CA LYS A 133 11.58 12.99 -7.09
C LYS A 133 12.52 12.04 -6.33
N LEU A 134 12.40 12.03 -4.99
CA LEU A 134 13.22 11.23 -4.10
C LEU A 134 12.41 10.13 -3.41
N VAL A 135 13.07 8.99 -3.24
CA VAL A 135 12.63 7.88 -2.38
C VAL A 135 13.49 7.86 -1.13
N LYS A 136 12.86 7.76 0.05
CA LYS A 136 13.58 7.68 1.33
C LYS A 136 13.05 6.59 2.23
N SER A 137 13.95 5.97 2.99
CA SER A 137 13.63 5.10 4.13
C SER A 137 14.54 5.46 5.31
N ASN A 138 13.98 5.51 6.50
CA ASN A 138 14.75 5.63 7.74
C ASN A 138 14.90 4.27 8.48
N ASN A 139 14.32 3.22 7.90
CA ASN A 139 14.31 1.87 8.45
C ASN A 139 15.54 1.07 8.01
N GLU A 140 15.63 -0.16 8.50
CA GLU A 140 16.54 -1.14 7.92
C GLU A 140 16.17 -1.40 6.47
N VAL A 141 17.19 -1.54 5.65
CA VAL A 141 17.05 -1.81 4.21
C VAL A 141 17.95 -2.97 3.79
N LEU A 142 17.44 -3.73 2.82
CA LEU A 142 18.22 -4.62 1.99
C LEU A 142 18.12 -4.12 0.55
N PHE A 143 19.21 -3.65 0.00
CA PHE A 143 19.30 -3.21 -1.39
C PHE A 143 20.04 -4.26 -2.21
N VAL A 144 19.39 -4.74 -3.27
CA VAL A 144 19.91 -5.78 -4.17
C VAL A 144 20.17 -5.18 -5.53
N ARG A 145 21.40 -5.34 -6.00
CA ARG A 145 21.90 -4.87 -7.28
C ARG A 145 22.67 -5.99 -7.95
N ASP A 146 22.23 -6.40 -9.12
CA ASP A 146 22.81 -7.53 -9.85
C ASP A 146 22.91 -8.79 -8.97
N ASN A 147 24.12 -9.24 -8.67
CA ASN A 147 24.40 -10.36 -7.77
C ASN A 147 24.80 -9.92 -6.35
N ASP A 148 24.87 -8.61 -6.10
CA ASP A 148 25.30 -8.03 -4.84
C ASP A 148 24.10 -7.64 -3.98
N SER A 149 24.27 -7.69 -2.67
CA SER A 149 23.29 -7.17 -1.73
C SER A 149 23.97 -6.35 -0.65
N LEU A 150 23.38 -5.21 -0.32
CA LEU A 150 23.85 -4.29 0.70
C LEU A 150 22.76 -4.12 1.76
N ARG A 151 23.14 -4.23 3.03
CA ARG A 151 22.26 -3.96 4.17
C ARG A 151 22.67 -2.68 4.87
N GLY A 152 21.71 -2.04 5.51
CA GLY A 152 21.98 -0.87 6.32
C GLY A 152 20.74 -0.27 6.94
N VAL A 153 20.90 0.91 7.53
CA VAL A 153 19.80 1.71 8.07
C VAL A 153 19.84 3.08 7.42
N GLY A 154 18.69 3.51 6.93
CA GLY A 154 18.57 4.74 6.16
C GLY A 154 18.95 4.54 4.69
N PHE A 155 18.05 4.96 3.80
CA PHE A 155 18.22 4.88 2.35
C PHE A 155 17.61 6.10 1.70
N TRP A 156 18.25 6.61 0.67
CA TRP A 156 17.62 7.51 -0.27
C TRP A 156 18.08 7.22 -1.69
N SER A 157 17.21 7.52 -2.66
CA SER A 157 17.54 7.47 -4.08
C SER A 157 16.67 8.46 -4.86
N ASP A 158 17.05 8.73 -6.12
CA ASP A 158 16.12 9.23 -7.13
C ASP A 158 15.05 8.16 -7.46
N PHE A 159 14.04 8.57 -8.22
CA PHE A 159 12.97 7.64 -8.62
C PHE A 159 13.48 6.50 -9.52
N ASP A 160 14.56 6.69 -10.26
CA ASP A 160 15.11 5.67 -11.16
C ASP A 160 16.00 4.65 -10.42
N MET A 161 16.33 4.90 -9.15
CA MET A 161 17.30 4.14 -8.36
C MET A 161 18.71 4.08 -9.01
N VAL A 162 19.06 5.09 -9.78
CA VAL A 162 20.40 5.22 -10.36
C VAL A 162 21.38 5.83 -9.36
N HIS A 163 20.94 6.90 -8.70
CA HIS A 163 21.72 7.54 -7.64
C HIS A 163 21.09 7.17 -6.28
N TRP A 164 21.83 6.45 -5.48
CA TRP A 164 21.33 5.98 -4.19
C TRP A 164 22.43 6.01 -3.13
N LYS A 165 22.00 6.00 -1.89
CA LYS A 165 22.90 5.96 -0.71
C LYS A 165 22.22 5.21 0.42
N ILE A 166 23.01 4.40 1.14
CA ILE A 166 22.67 3.85 2.46
C ILE A 166 23.43 4.66 3.51
N ASP A 167 22.73 5.23 4.50
CA ASP A 167 23.34 6.14 5.46
C ASP A 167 24.24 5.40 6.46
N LYS A 168 23.82 4.22 6.92
CA LYS A 168 24.57 3.38 7.86
C LYS A 168 24.65 1.96 7.29
N PRO A 169 25.60 1.68 6.40
CA PRO A 169 25.76 0.34 5.86
C PRO A 169 26.17 -0.65 6.94
N ILE A 170 25.62 -1.87 6.89
CA ILE A 170 25.93 -2.99 7.76
C ILE A 170 26.50 -4.09 6.87
N GLY A 171 27.79 -4.41 7.01
CA GLY A 171 28.44 -5.48 6.25
C GLY A 171 29.96 -5.48 6.46
N LEU A 172 30.55 -6.64 6.25
CA LEU A 172 32.00 -6.79 6.14
C LEU A 172 32.38 -6.50 4.69
N ILE A 173 33.22 -5.48 4.46
CA ILE A 173 33.93 -5.34 3.19
C ILE A 173 35.10 -6.30 3.28
N GLU A 174 35.02 -7.47 2.67
CA GLU A 174 36.22 -8.26 2.41
C GLU A 174 37.06 -7.49 1.41
N LYS A 175 38.17 -6.92 1.89
CA LYS A 175 39.17 -6.33 1.04
C LYS A 175 39.86 -7.48 0.31
N GLY A 176 39.49 -7.71 -0.96
CA GLY A 176 40.24 -8.65 -1.80
C GLY A 176 41.71 -8.29 -1.75
N GLU A 177 42.54 -9.19 -1.22
CA GLU A 177 43.95 -9.11 -1.40
C GLU A 177 44.24 -9.27 -2.90
N ASN A 178 44.64 -8.18 -3.52
CA ASN A 178 45.22 -8.25 -4.84
C ASN A 178 46.59 -8.91 -4.71
N GLU A 179 46.70 -10.16 -5.12
CA GLU A 179 47.96 -10.75 -5.54
C GLU A 179 48.43 -10.19 -6.88
#